data_9ffb950e787e993d71950d1a81424735
#
_entry.id   9ffb950e787e993d71950d1a81424735
#
_cell.length_a   1.000
_cell.length_b   1.000
_cell.length_c   1.000
_cell.angle_alpha   90.00
_cell.angle_beta   90.00
_cell.angle_gamma   90.00
#
_symmetry.space_group_name_H-M   'P 1'
#
loop_
_entity.id
_entity.type
_entity.pdbx_description
1 polymer ?
#
loop_
_entity_poly.entity_id
_entity_poly.type
_entity_poly.pdbx_seq_one_letter_code
_entity_poly.pdbx_strand_id
1 'polypeptide(L)'
;MASNLDTLVTVFGGSGFLGRSVVRALAKRDYRIRVAVRRPELAGHLQPLGRVGQIHAVQANLRYPMSVEAAMRDSHAAINLVGILAESGDQTFEAVQGSGAGRVAKAAAAVGARMVHVSAIGADQNSPARYGRSKAAGERAVLSAVPGATILRPSVVFGPEDQFTNRFAALARMSPMLPLIGGGLTRLQPVYVGDVATAVADAVDGKTKAGATYELGGPEVLTMREIMEIILATIERKRMLVSLPFGLAKLQALVLQFAPGPLKLTPDQVALLQSDNVVSDTAKAAGLTLEGLGIAADSLEAIAPQYLWRFRAAGQFQRNGA
;
A
#
# COMPACT_ATOMS: atom_id res chain seq x y z
N MET A 1 9.06 -26.09 -14.76
CA MET A 1 8.16 -25.58 -13.72
C MET A 1 6.75 -25.92 -14.11
N ALA A 2 5.93 -26.43 -13.19
CA ALA A 2 4.51 -26.64 -13.45
C ALA A 2 3.87 -25.28 -13.77
N SER A 3 2.99 -25.23 -14.76
CA SER A 3 2.28 -24.01 -15.13
C SER A 3 1.25 -23.67 -14.07
N ASN A 4 1.17 -22.39 -13.62
CA ASN A 4 0.14 -21.92 -12.69
C ASN A 4 -1.16 -21.49 -13.42
N LEU A 5 -1.29 -21.78 -14.73
CA LEU A 5 -2.43 -21.35 -15.55
C LEU A 5 -3.78 -21.89 -15.06
N ASP A 6 -3.79 -23.01 -14.36
CA ASP A 6 -5.01 -23.57 -13.79
C ASP A 6 -5.31 -23.00 -12.39
N THR A 7 -4.36 -22.28 -11.80
CA THR A 7 -4.51 -21.68 -10.46
C THR A 7 -5.13 -20.30 -10.56
N LEU A 8 -6.35 -20.15 -10.12
CA LEU A 8 -7.06 -18.87 -10.10
C LEU A 8 -6.78 -18.12 -8.79
N VAL A 9 -6.26 -16.89 -8.91
CA VAL A 9 -6.02 -15.97 -7.80
C VAL A 9 -6.98 -14.79 -7.90
N THR A 10 -7.79 -14.58 -6.86
CA THR A 10 -8.68 -13.42 -6.78
C THR A 10 -8.03 -12.29 -5.99
N VAL A 11 -7.89 -11.12 -6.64
CA VAL A 11 -7.23 -9.94 -6.08
C VAL A 11 -8.25 -8.83 -5.83
N PHE A 12 -8.62 -8.63 -4.58
CA PHE A 12 -9.47 -7.51 -4.16
C PHE A 12 -8.64 -6.23 -4.11
N GLY A 13 -9.08 -5.20 -4.83
CA GLY A 13 -8.34 -3.94 -4.94
C GLY A 13 -7.21 -3.96 -5.98
N GLY A 14 -7.21 -4.92 -6.91
CA GLY A 14 -6.15 -5.10 -7.90
C GLY A 14 -5.98 -3.95 -8.90
N SER A 15 -6.94 -3.04 -9.05
CA SER A 15 -6.82 -1.86 -9.92
C SER A 15 -6.15 -0.65 -9.24
N GLY A 16 -5.87 -0.73 -7.94
CA GLY A 16 -5.19 0.32 -7.18
C GLY A 16 -3.67 0.35 -7.42
N PHE A 17 -3.00 1.30 -6.76
CA PHE A 17 -1.54 1.49 -6.85
C PHE A 17 -0.75 0.19 -6.60
N LEU A 18 -0.85 -0.39 -5.40
CA LEU A 18 -0.20 -1.68 -5.09
C LEU A 18 -0.77 -2.81 -5.96
N GLY A 19 -2.08 -2.78 -6.22
CA GLY A 19 -2.77 -3.82 -6.96
C GLY A 19 -2.23 -4.05 -8.36
N ARG A 20 -1.88 -3.00 -9.10
CA ARG A 20 -1.27 -3.10 -10.44
C ARG A 20 0.06 -3.85 -10.41
N SER A 21 0.90 -3.56 -9.41
CA SER A 21 2.18 -4.23 -9.23
C SER A 21 2.00 -5.70 -8.85
N VAL A 22 1.04 -6.00 -7.97
CA VAL A 22 0.68 -7.37 -7.58
C VAL A 22 0.14 -8.16 -8.78
N VAL A 23 -0.80 -7.60 -9.54
CA VAL A 23 -1.33 -8.23 -10.75
C VAL A 23 -0.21 -8.52 -11.76
N ARG A 24 0.72 -7.58 -11.97
CA ARG A 24 1.89 -7.78 -12.83
C ARG A 24 2.80 -8.90 -12.32
N ALA A 25 3.08 -8.95 -11.01
CA ALA A 25 3.92 -9.98 -10.40
C ALA A 25 3.30 -11.38 -10.55
N LEU A 26 1.99 -11.50 -10.34
CA LEU A 26 1.26 -12.76 -10.51
C LEU A 26 1.17 -13.18 -11.97
N ALA A 27 0.94 -12.23 -12.90
CA ALA A 27 0.87 -12.51 -14.32
C ALA A 27 2.20 -13.07 -14.86
N LYS A 28 3.33 -12.53 -14.38
CA LYS A 28 4.68 -13.05 -14.72
C LYS A 28 4.94 -14.46 -14.18
N ARG A 29 4.15 -14.93 -13.19
CA ARG A 29 4.21 -16.29 -12.62
C ARG A 29 3.15 -17.22 -13.22
N ASP A 30 2.53 -16.81 -14.32
CA ASP A 30 1.52 -17.54 -15.09
C ASP A 30 0.22 -17.85 -14.31
N TYR A 31 -0.11 -17.12 -13.24
CA TYR A 31 -1.41 -17.26 -12.56
C TYR A 31 -2.55 -16.72 -13.40
N ARG A 32 -3.72 -17.41 -13.37
CA ARG A 32 -4.98 -16.79 -13.78
C ARG A 32 -5.43 -15.82 -12.72
N ILE A 33 -5.80 -14.60 -13.11
CA ILE A 33 -6.05 -13.51 -12.17
C ILE A 33 -7.46 -12.98 -12.36
N ARG A 34 -8.24 -13.04 -11.30
CA ARG A 34 -9.52 -12.36 -11.17
C ARG A 34 -9.33 -11.10 -10.34
N VAL A 35 -9.54 -9.94 -10.96
CA VAL A 35 -9.42 -8.64 -10.30
C VAL A 35 -10.81 -8.22 -9.80
N ALA A 36 -11.03 -8.32 -8.51
CA ALA A 36 -12.29 -7.99 -7.85
C ALA A 36 -12.32 -6.50 -7.46
N VAL A 37 -13.10 -5.70 -8.19
CA VAL A 37 -13.16 -4.24 -8.06
C VAL A 37 -14.59 -3.72 -8.12
N ARG A 38 -14.81 -2.50 -7.62
CA ARG A 38 -16.16 -1.90 -7.62
C ARG A 38 -16.63 -1.49 -9.01
N ARG A 39 -15.69 -1.15 -9.90
CA ARG A 39 -15.92 -0.67 -11.27
C ARG A 39 -15.00 -1.41 -12.24
N PRO A 40 -15.40 -2.58 -12.73
CA PRO A 40 -14.60 -3.40 -13.66
C PRO A 40 -14.27 -2.67 -14.95
N GLU A 41 -15.15 -1.82 -15.42
CA GLU A 41 -14.98 -1.01 -16.64
C GLU A 41 -13.78 -0.07 -16.57
N LEU A 42 -13.35 0.34 -15.37
CA LEU A 42 -12.16 1.17 -15.15
C LEU A 42 -10.87 0.35 -14.96
N ALA A 43 -10.94 -0.98 -14.97
CA ALA A 43 -9.79 -1.86 -14.75
C ALA A 43 -9.14 -2.35 -16.05
N GLY A 44 -9.57 -1.87 -17.23
CA GLY A 44 -9.04 -2.28 -18.53
C GLY A 44 -7.54 -2.06 -18.71
N HIS A 45 -6.96 -1.10 -18.00
CA HIS A 45 -5.51 -0.84 -17.98
C HIS A 45 -4.66 -1.99 -17.41
N LEU A 46 -5.28 -2.99 -16.79
CA LEU A 46 -4.61 -4.19 -16.29
C LEU A 46 -4.43 -5.26 -17.37
N GLN A 47 -5.25 -5.26 -18.40
CA GLN A 47 -5.21 -6.27 -19.47
C GLN A 47 -3.82 -6.43 -20.11
N PRO A 48 -3.08 -5.34 -20.43
CA PRO A 48 -1.76 -5.45 -21.03
C PRO A 48 -0.67 -6.00 -20.10
N LEU A 49 -0.96 -6.21 -18.80
CA LEU A 49 0.02 -6.74 -17.83
C LEU A 49 0.21 -8.26 -17.94
N GLY A 50 -0.67 -8.96 -18.65
CA GLY A 50 -0.65 -10.40 -18.82
C GLY A 50 -0.96 -10.83 -20.26
N ARG A 51 -1.08 -12.13 -20.46
CA ARG A 51 -1.50 -12.74 -21.72
C ARG A 51 -3.01 -12.56 -21.94
N VAL A 52 -3.46 -12.75 -23.18
CA VAL A 52 -4.87 -12.73 -23.52
C VAL A 52 -5.65 -13.75 -22.65
N GLY A 53 -6.72 -13.29 -21.99
CA GLY A 53 -7.54 -14.13 -21.10
C GLY A 53 -6.97 -14.43 -19.72
N GLN A 54 -5.73 -14.02 -19.42
CA GLN A 54 -5.09 -14.27 -18.13
C GLN A 54 -5.66 -13.40 -17.00
N ILE A 55 -6.04 -12.16 -17.29
CA ILE A 55 -6.54 -11.19 -16.32
C ILE A 55 -7.99 -10.86 -16.63
N HIS A 56 -8.89 -11.06 -15.67
CA HIS A 56 -10.30 -10.79 -15.79
C HIS A 56 -10.82 -9.94 -14.63
N ALA A 57 -11.42 -8.79 -14.95
CA ALA A 57 -12.03 -7.91 -13.95
C ALA A 57 -13.47 -8.30 -13.68
N VAL A 58 -13.85 -8.39 -12.40
CA VAL A 58 -15.22 -8.68 -11.96
C VAL A 58 -15.68 -7.64 -10.94
N GLN A 59 -17.00 -7.43 -10.89
CA GLN A 59 -17.57 -6.53 -9.90
C GLN A 59 -17.58 -7.19 -8.52
N ALA A 60 -16.99 -6.50 -7.54
CA ALA A 60 -17.09 -6.85 -6.13
C ALA A 60 -16.99 -5.61 -5.26
N ASN A 61 -17.78 -5.59 -4.19
CA ASN A 61 -17.74 -4.54 -3.18
C ASN A 61 -17.73 -5.19 -1.81
N LEU A 62 -16.68 -4.91 -1.02
CA LEU A 62 -16.47 -5.51 0.30
C LEU A 62 -17.61 -5.25 1.29
N ARG A 63 -18.47 -4.27 1.03
CA ARG A 63 -19.66 -3.99 1.84
C ARG A 63 -20.81 -4.97 1.58
N TYR A 64 -20.79 -5.68 0.45
CA TYR A 64 -21.85 -6.62 0.04
C TYR A 64 -21.28 -8.05 0.00
N PRO A 65 -21.58 -8.89 1.02
CA PRO A 65 -21.04 -10.25 1.13
C PRO A 65 -21.24 -11.10 -0.12
N MET A 66 -22.44 -11.11 -0.69
CA MET A 66 -22.74 -11.90 -1.88
C MET A 66 -21.83 -11.58 -3.09
N SER A 67 -21.43 -10.30 -3.26
CA SER A 67 -20.52 -9.91 -4.34
C SER A 67 -19.08 -10.41 -4.08
N VAL A 68 -18.68 -10.51 -2.82
CA VAL A 68 -17.37 -11.06 -2.41
C VAL A 68 -17.37 -12.57 -2.62
N GLU A 69 -18.42 -13.27 -2.20
CA GLU A 69 -18.58 -14.71 -2.40
C GLU A 69 -18.58 -15.07 -3.88
N ALA A 70 -19.35 -14.32 -4.70
CA ALA A 70 -19.37 -14.54 -6.15
C ALA A 70 -17.98 -14.35 -6.78
N ALA A 71 -17.21 -13.35 -6.32
CA ALA A 71 -15.85 -13.13 -6.79
C ALA A 71 -14.87 -14.24 -6.34
N MET A 72 -15.17 -14.97 -5.27
CA MET A 72 -14.30 -16.03 -4.74
C MET A 72 -14.58 -17.41 -5.33
N ARG A 73 -15.63 -17.61 -6.12
CA ARG A 73 -15.94 -18.92 -6.74
C ARG A 73 -14.73 -19.46 -7.48
N ASP A 74 -14.39 -20.72 -7.24
CA ASP A 74 -13.28 -21.46 -7.88
C ASP A 74 -11.89 -20.85 -7.64
N SER A 75 -11.74 -19.94 -6.67
CA SER A 75 -10.45 -19.33 -6.36
C SER A 75 -9.59 -20.23 -5.50
N HIS A 76 -8.32 -20.37 -5.86
CA HIS A 76 -7.31 -21.11 -5.10
C HIS A 76 -6.58 -20.21 -4.08
N ALA A 77 -6.53 -18.91 -4.36
CA ALA A 77 -5.97 -17.93 -3.44
C ALA A 77 -6.77 -16.61 -3.50
N ALA A 78 -6.85 -15.95 -2.35
CA ALA A 78 -7.41 -14.62 -2.17
C ALA A 78 -6.33 -13.65 -1.72
N ILE A 79 -6.27 -12.48 -2.36
CA ILE A 79 -5.42 -11.38 -1.95
C ILE A 79 -6.30 -10.18 -1.64
N ASN A 80 -6.20 -9.66 -0.41
CA ASN A 80 -6.91 -8.45 -0.03
C ASN A 80 -5.95 -7.26 0.10
N LEU A 81 -6.02 -6.36 -0.88
CA LEU A 81 -5.24 -5.10 -0.94
C LEU A 81 -6.11 -3.88 -0.63
N VAL A 82 -7.40 -4.08 -0.34
CA VAL A 82 -8.33 -2.96 -0.19
C VAL A 82 -8.04 -2.22 1.10
N GLY A 83 -7.77 -0.93 0.96
CA GLY A 83 -7.53 -0.01 2.06
C GLY A 83 -7.86 1.41 1.63
N ILE A 84 -8.20 2.26 2.60
CA ILE A 84 -8.44 3.69 2.43
C ILE A 84 -7.58 4.46 3.42
N LEU A 85 -7.12 5.64 3.05
CA LEU A 85 -6.36 6.54 3.93
C LEU A 85 -7.22 7.65 4.54
N ALA A 86 -8.46 7.79 4.07
CA ALA A 86 -9.45 8.72 4.59
C ALA A 86 -10.85 8.17 4.33
N GLU A 87 -11.77 8.42 5.25
CA GLU A 87 -13.17 8.05 5.09
C GLU A 87 -13.90 9.01 4.14
N SER A 88 -14.88 8.50 3.40
CA SER A 88 -15.75 9.27 2.52
C SER A 88 -17.08 8.56 2.32
N GLY A 89 -18.17 9.19 2.75
CA GLY A 89 -19.50 8.59 2.73
C GLY A 89 -19.50 7.22 3.42
N ASP A 90 -20.08 6.23 2.78
CA ASP A 90 -20.14 4.85 3.29
C ASP A 90 -18.78 4.10 3.28
N GLN A 91 -17.71 4.69 2.72
CA GLN A 91 -16.37 4.13 2.77
C GLN A 91 -15.72 4.51 4.11
N THR A 92 -16.12 3.84 5.18
CA THR A 92 -15.53 4.01 6.51
C THR A 92 -14.37 3.03 6.72
N PHE A 93 -13.46 3.33 7.64
CA PHE A 93 -12.38 2.44 8.02
C PHE A 93 -12.91 1.08 8.47
N GLU A 94 -13.95 1.07 9.30
CA GLU A 94 -14.56 -0.17 9.78
C GLU A 94 -15.20 -0.98 8.64
N ALA A 95 -15.99 -0.34 7.77
CA ALA A 95 -16.70 -1.04 6.70
C ALA A 95 -15.74 -1.68 5.66
N VAL A 96 -14.57 -1.05 5.44
CA VAL A 96 -13.61 -1.45 4.39
C VAL A 96 -12.47 -2.29 4.98
N GLN A 97 -11.79 -1.80 6.01
CA GLN A 97 -10.58 -2.40 6.56
C GLN A 97 -10.85 -3.38 7.69
N GLY A 98 -11.88 -3.13 8.51
CA GLY A 98 -12.32 -4.04 9.57
C GLY A 98 -13.19 -5.16 9.02
N SER A 99 -14.49 -4.95 8.99
CA SER A 99 -15.47 -5.96 8.56
C SER A 99 -15.32 -6.39 7.11
N GLY A 100 -14.85 -5.47 6.21
CA GLY A 100 -14.60 -5.79 4.80
C GLY A 100 -13.51 -6.86 4.63
N ALA A 101 -12.40 -6.75 5.35
CA ALA A 101 -11.34 -7.76 5.35
C ALA A 101 -11.85 -9.12 5.87
N GLY A 102 -12.67 -9.11 6.94
CA GLY A 102 -13.29 -10.31 7.46
C GLY A 102 -14.22 -11.00 6.47
N ARG A 103 -14.96 -10.25 5.66
CA ARG A 103 -15.83 -10.83 4.60
C ARG A 103 -15.01 -11.53 3.53
N VAL A 104 -13.90 -10.93 3.09
CA VAL A 104 -12.99 -11.58 2.13
C VAL A 104 -12.44 -12.87 2.72
N ALA A 105 -11.99 -12.83 3.98
CA ALA A 105 -11.45 -14.02 4.64
C ALA A 105 -12.47 -15.14 4.82
N LYS A 106 -13.72 -14.82 5.21
CA LYS A 106 -14.81 -15.80 5.29
C LYS A 106 -15.11 -16.44 3.93
N ALA A 107 -15.16 -15.63 2.87
CA ALA A 107 -15.38 -16.15 1.52
C ALA A 107 -14.21 -17.00 1.04
N ALA A 108 -12.95 -16.65 1.39
CA ALA A 108 -11.78 -17.47 1.11
C ALA A 108 -11.81 -18.81 1.86
N ALA A 109 -12.17 -18.78 3.14
CA ALA A 109 -12.32 -20.00 3.95
C ALA A 109 -13.39 -20.94 3.38
N ALA A 110 -14.52 -20.39 2.90
CA ALA A 110 -15.62 -21.19 2.37
C ALA A 110 -15.26 -21.99 1.11
N VAL A 111 -14.26 -21.53 0.33
CA VAL A 111 -13.75 -22.23 -0.86
C VAL A 111 -12.39 -22.88 -0.63
N GLY A 112 -11.88 -22.90 0.60
CA GLY A 112 -10.57 -23.47 0.94
C GLY A 112 -9.39 -22.74 0.33
N ALA A 113 -9.55 -21.44 -0.04
CA ALA A 113 -8.52 -20.66 -0.69
C ALA A 113 -7.46 -20.16 0.30
N ARG A 114 -6.19 -20.16 -0.11
CA ARG A 114 -5.11 -19.51 0.62
C ARG A 114 -5.39 -18.00 0.70
N MET A 115 -5.05 -17.35 1.83
CA MET A 115 -5.33 -15.93 2.06
C MET A 115 -4.06 -15.14 2.29
N VAL A 116 -3.89 -14.05 1.55
CA VAL A 116 -2.87 -13.00 1.77
C VAL A 116 -3.59 -11.68 2.04
N HIS A 117 -3.26 -11.03 3.16
CA HIS A 117 -3.86 -9.75 3.54
C HIS A 117 -2.79 -8.68 3.72
N VAL A 118 -2.93 -7.57 3.01
CA VAL A 118 -2.05 -6.40 3.16
C VAL A 118 -2.64 -5.43 4.18
N SER A 119 -1.94 -5.36 5.31
CA SER A 119 -2.20 -4.44 6.41
C SER A 119 -1.26 -3.22 6.34
N ALA A 120 -0.69 -2.78 7.45
CA ALA A 120 0.33 -1.73 7.52
C ALA A 120 1.12 -1.84 8.83
N ILE A 121 2.37 -1.39 8.85
CA ILE A 121 3.09 -1.13 10.10
C ILE A 121 2.29 -0.11 10.92
N GLY A 122 2.18 -0.32 12.25
CA GLY A 122 1.31 0.48 13.13
C GLY A 122 -0.14 0.00 13.22
N ALA A 123 -0.46 -1.16 12.64
CA ALA A 123 -1.72 -1.86 12.91
C ALA A 123 -1.75 -2.33 14.36
N ASP A 124 -2.42 -1.57 15.21
CA ASP A 124 -2.54 -1.80 16.65
C ASP A 124 -3.95 -1.40 17.12
N GLN A 125 -4.57 -2.24 17.95
CA GLN A 125 -5.89 -1.97 18.53
C GLN A 125 -5.89 -0.75 19.47
N ASN A 126 -4.74 -0.42 20.05
CA ASN A 126 -4.55 0.72 20.94
C ASN A 126 -3.98 1.96 20.20
N SER A 127 -3.82 1.90 18.87
CA SER A 127 -3.34 3.03 18.09
C SER A 127 -4.18 4.30 18.34
N PRO A 128 -3.56 5.48 18.50
CA PRO A 128 -4.30 6.74 18.57
C PRO A 128 -5.06 7.05 17.27
N ALA A 129 -4.59 6.52 16.13
CA ALA A 129 -5.22 6.69 14.84
C ALA A 129 -6.30 5.61 14.60
N ARG A 130 -7.45 6.03 14.08
CA ARG A 130 -8.55 5.12 13.69
C ARG A 130 -8.10 4.15 12.59
N TYR A 131 -7.25 4.63 11.69
CA TYR A 131 -6.63 3.81 10.64
C TYR A 131 -5.90 2.60 11.23
N GLY A 132 -4.98 2.80 12.20
CA GLY A 132 -4.23 1.72 12.84
C GLY A 132 -5.14 0.71 13.54
N ARG A 133 -6.15 1.21 14.28
CA ARG A 133 -7.14 0.33 14.94
C ARG A 133 -7.95 -0.50 13.94
N SER A 134 -8.37 0.10 12.84
CA SER A 134 -9.15 -0.61 11.81
C SER A 134 -8.34 -1.68 11.08
N LYS A 135 -7.05 -1.42 10.83
CA LYS A 135 -6.12 -2.40 10.29
C LYS A 135 -5.96 -3.60 11.23
N ALA A 136 -5.73 -3.36 12.51
CA ALA A 136 -5.65 -4.41 13.52
C ALA A 136 -6.95 -5.22 13.63
N ALA A 137 -8.11 -4.57 13.54
CA ALA A 137 -9.41 -5.26 13.51
C ALA A 137 -9.53 -6.17 12.29
N GLY A 138 -9.09 -5.70 11.10
CA GLY A 138 -9.07 -6.47 9.87
C GLY A 138 -8.16 -7.70 9.98
N GLU A 139 -6.94 -7.55 10.50
CA GLU A 139 -6.01 -8.68 10.72
C GLU A 139 -6.61 -9.76 11.62
N ARG A 140 -7.21 -9.36 12.74
CA ARG A 140 -7.88 -10.30 13.65
C ARG A 140 -9.03 -11.04 12.95
N ALA A 141 -9.86 -10.32 12.19
CA ALA A 141 -10.96 -10.92 11.45
C ALA A 141 -10.47 -11.91 10.39
N VAL A 142 -9.34 -11.60 9.73
CA VAL A 142 -8.71 -12.48 8.74
C VAL A 142 -8.15 -13.74 9.40
N LEU A 143 -7.35 -13.61 10.45
CA LEU A 143 -6.74 -14.75 11.15
C LEU A 143 -7.78 -15.62 11.86
N SER A 144 -8.88 -15.03 12.34
CA SER A 144 -10.01 -15.80 12.91
C SER A 144 -10.70 -16.67 11.87
N ALA A 145 -10.85 -16.21 10.62
CA ALA A 145 -11.52 -16.94 9.56
C ALA A 145 -10.57 -17.90 8.83
N VAL A 146 -9.31 -17.50 8.64
CA VAL A 146 -8.24 -18.28 7.97
C VAL A 146 -6.99 -18.22 8.84
N PRO A 147 -6.82 -19.13 9.82
CA PRO A 147 -5.67 -19.11 10.74
C PRO A 147 -4.30 -19.21 10.05
N GLY A 148 -4.26 -19.82 8.85
CA GLY A 148 -3.05 -19.93 8.01
C GLY A 148 -2.80 -18.72 7.10
N ALA A 149 -3.57 -17.65 7.20
CA ALA A 149 -3.40 -16.47 6.34
C ALA A 149 -2.05 -15.78 6.57
N THR A 150 -1.43 -15.32 5.50
CA THR A 150 -0.24 -14.45 5.58
C THR A 150 -0.68 -12.99 5.68
N ILE A 151 -0.22 -12.31 6.72
CA ILE A 151 -0.40 -10.86 6.89
C ILE A 151 0.88 -10.16 6.47
N LEU A 152 0.76 -9.15 5.62
CA LEU A 152 1.87 -8.29 5.21
C LEU A 152 1.61 -6.87 5.70
N ARG A 153 2.52 -6.33 6.50
CA ARG A 153 2.50 -4.98 7.05
C ARG A 153 3.59 -4.14 6.38
N PRO A 154 3.34 -3.52 5.23
CA PRO A 154 4.31 -2.59 4.67
C PRO A 154 4.40 -1.31 5.49
N SER A 155 5.57 -0.70 5.48
CA SER A 155 5.78 0.71 5.81
C SER A 155 5.17 1.59 4.71
N VAL A 156 5.57 2.86 4.61
CA VAL A 156 5.10 3.76 3.55
C VAL A 156 5.55 3.21 2.19
N VAL A 157 4.58 2.82 1.36
CA VAL A 157 4.85 2.26 0.04
C VAL A 157 5.03 3.39 -0.97
N PHE A 158 6.14 3.36 -1.72
CA PHE A 158 6.44 4.34 -2.77
C PHE A 158 6.57 3.70 -4.15
N GLY A 159 6.41 4.51 -5.20
CA GLY A 159 6.52 4.07 -6.59
C GLY A 159 5.83 5.02 -7.58
N PRO A 160 5.80 4.70 -8.89
CA PRO A 160 5.37 5.62 -9.96
C PRO A 160 4.00 6.28 -9.77
N GLU A 161 3.08 5.62 -9.07
CA GLU A 161 1.68 6.04 -8.90
C GLU A 161 1.30 6.22 -7.43
N ASP A 162 2.28 6.32 -6.53
CA ASP A 162 2.02 6.49 -5.10
C ASP A 162 1.35 7.83 -4.78
N GLN A 163 0.71 7.89 -3.63
CA GLN A 163 0.12 9.12 -3.11
C GLN A 163 0.97 9.75 -2.00
N PHE A 164 2.22 9.37 -1.88
CA PHE A 164 3.14 9.88 -0.89
C PHE A 164 4.21 10.76 -1.54
N THR A 165 5.16 10.18 -2.29
CA THR A 165 6.23 10.95 -2.94
C THR A 165 5.69 11.87 -4.04
N ASN A 166 4.75 11.37 -4.85
CA ASN A 166 4.10 12.15 -5.90
C ASN A 166 3.30 13.34 -5.33
N ARG A 167 2.65 13.15 -4.18
CA ARG A 167 1.92 14.22 -3.50
C ARG A 167 2.85 15.35 -3.05
N PHE A 168 3.97 15.01 -2.40
CA PHE A 168 4.93 16.01 -1.97
C PHE A 168 5.64 16.70 -3.14
N ALA A 169 5.96 15.96 -4.19
CA ALA A 169 6.48 16.53 -5.43
C ALA A 169 5.48 17.50 -6.09
N ALA A 170 4.19 17.18 -6.08
CA ALA A 170 3.14 18.08 -6.56
C ALA A 170 3.02 19.34 -5.69
N LEU A 171 3.04 19.20 -4.37
CA LEU A 171 3.03 20.33 -3.44
C LEU A 171 4.26 21.24 -3.65
N ALA A 172 5.45 20.65 -3.88
CA ALA A 172 6.67 21.41 -4.17
C ALA A 172 6.61 22.20 -5.49
N ARG A 173 5.71 21.83 -6.43
CA ARG A 173 5.45 22.65 -7.63
C ARG A 173 4.57 23.87 -7.33
N MET A 174 3.67 23.73 -6.35
CA MET A 174 2.63 24.73 -6.06
C MET A 174 3.05 25.73 -4.99
N SER A 175 3.94 25.35 -4.07
CA SER A 175 4.30 26.16 -2.91
C SER A 175 5.81 26.33 -2.78
N PRO A 176 6.30 27.54 -2.40
CA PRO A 176 7.72 27.75 -2.07
C PRO A 176 8.11 27.13 -0.71
N MET A 177 7.14 26.76 0.11
CA MET A 177 7.34 26.19 1.45
C MET A 177 6.58 24.89 1.59
N LEU A 178 7.18 23.91 2.27
CA LEU A 178 6.57 22.62 2.58
C LEU A 178 6.55 22.41 4.11
N PRO A 179 5.40 22.05 4.69
CA PRO A 179 5.30 21.84 6.12
C PRO A 179 5.93 20.50 6.52
N LEU A 180 6.76 20.52 7.56
CA LEU A 180 7.27 19.35 8.27
C LEU A 180 6.53 19.21 9.60
N ILE A 181 5.51 18.37 9.65
CA ILE A 181 4.74 18.10 10.86
C ILE A 181 5.66 17.46 11.90
N GLY A 182 5.64 17.97 13.13
CA GLY A 182 6.54 17.52 14.21
C GLY A 182 8.02 17.75 13.92
N GLY A 183 8.36 18.78 13.10
CA GLY A 183 9.74 19.03 12.69
C GLY A 183 10.27 18.05 11.65
N GLY A 184 9.44 17.09 11.21
CA GLY A 184 9.85 16.06 10.28
C GLY A 184 10.73 14.97 10.90
N LEU A 185 10.67 14.77 12.22
CA LEU A 185 11.52 13.83 12.96
C LEU A 185 10.99 12.40 12.95
N THR A 186 9.74 12.19 12.55
CA THR A 186 9.12 10.85 12.45
C THR A 186 9.94 9.98 11.51
N ARG A 187 10.35 8.81 11.99
CA ARG A 187 11.13 7.84 11.22
C ARG A 187 10.19 6.93 10.42
N LEU A 188 10.49 6.76 9.16
CA LEU A 188 9.79 5.90 8.22
C LEU A 188 10.80 4.96 7.57
N GLN A 189 10.33 3.83 7.07
CA GLN A 189 11.18 2.89 6.32
C GLN A 189 10.53 2.64 4.95
N PRO A 190 10.60 3.61 4.01
CA PRO A 190 9.90 3.54 2.73
C PRO A 190 10.24 2.26 1.98
N VAL A 191 9.21 1.57 1.48
CA VAL A 191 9.35 0.31 0.76
C VAL A 191 8.85 0.46 -0.67
N TYR A 192 9.61 -0.09 -1.63
CA TYR A 192 9.22 -0.04 -3.03
C TYR A 192 8.01 -0.94 -3.31
N VAL A 193 7.08 -0.45 -4.12
CA VAL A 193 5.85 -1.17 -4.47
C VAL A 193 6.12 -2.50 -5.17
N GLY A 194 7.21 -2.61 -5.92
CA GLY A 194 7.64 -3.83 -6.59
C GLY A 194 8.04 -4.94 -5.61
N ASP A 195 8.74 -4.57 -4.52
CA ASP A 195 9.18 -5.51 -3.49
C ASP A 195 7.99 -6.03 -2.69
N VAL A 196 7.06 -5.13 -2.34
CA VAL A 196 5.79 -5.54 -1.70
C VAL A 196 5.00 -6.48 -2.59
N ALA A 197 4.93 -6.20 -3.90
CA ALA A 197 4.23 -7.06 -4.86
C ALA A 197 4.91 -8.43 -5.00
N THR A 198 6.24 -8.48 -4.93
CA THR A 198 7.01 -9.74 -4.91
C THR A 198 6.72 -10.54 -3.65
N ALA A 199 6.69 -9.89 -2.47
CA ALA A 199 6.34 -10.55 -1.21
C ALA A 199 4.90 -11.10 -1.23
N VAL A 200 3.93 -10.37 -1.81
CA VAL A 200 2.55 -10.87 -2.01
C VAL A 200 2.54 -12.11 -2.91
N ALA A 201 3.27 -12.09 -4.02
CA ALA A 201 3.31 -13.21 -4.94
C ALA A 201 4.04 -14.43 -4.33
N ASP A 202 5.09 -14.20 -3.53
CA ASP A 202 5.77 -15.26 -2.77
C ASP A 202 4.86 -15.90 -1.70
N ALA A 203 3.99 -15.10 -1.08
CA ALA A 203 2.97 -15.64 -0.17
C ALA A 203 1.95 -16.52 -0.91
N VAL A 204 1.56 -16.16 -2.13
CA VAL A 204 0.70 -17.02 -2.98
C VAL A 204 1.42 -18.32 -3.37
N ASP A 205 2.70 -18.25 -3.70
CA ASP A 205 3.53 -19.45 -3.97
C ASP A 205 3.75 -20.34 -2.75
N GLY A 206 3.37 -19.89 -1.54
CA GLY A 206 3.56 -20.65 -0.30
C GLY A 206 4.95 -20.54 0.31
N LYS A 207 5.72 -19.53 -0.05
CA LYS A 207 7.07 -19.29 0.51
C LYS A 207 7.05 -18.62 1.87
N THR A 208 5.87 -18.19 2.34
CA THR A 208 5.70 -17.59 3.66
C THR A 208 5.28 -18.62 4.71
N LYS A 209 5.60 -18.36 5.97
CA LYS A 209 5.11 -19.16 7.09
C LYS A 209 3.60 -18.97 7.26
N ALA A 210 2.86 -20.06 7.40
CA ALA A 210 1.41 -20.01 7.62
C ALA A 210 1.07 -19.27 8.92
N GLY A 211 0.08 -18.38 8.88
CA GLY A 211 -0.36 -17.57 10.02
C GLY A 211 0.61 -16.47 10.44
N ALA A 212 1.72 -16.26 9.72
CA ALA A 212 2.71 -15.27 10.09
C ALA A 212 2.36 -13.86 9.59
N THR A 213 2.81 -12.87 10.37
CA THR A 213 2.75 -11.45 10.02
C THR A 213 4.16 -10.96 9.69
N TYR A 214 4.35 -10.49 8.45
CA TYR A 214 5.60 -9.93 7.97
C TYR A 214 5.54 -8.41 7.98
N GLU A 215 6.59 -7.76 8.45
CA GLU A 215 6.77 -6.30 8.36
C GLU A 215 7.72 -5.97 7.21
N LEU A 216 7.23 -5.18 6.25
CA LEU A 216 7.95 -4.90 5.01
C LEU A 216 8.45 -3.46 5.01
N GLY A 217 9.74 -3.27 5.21
CA GLY A 217 10.44 -1.98 5.10
C GLY A 217 11.46 -2.00 3.98
N GLY A 218 11.81 -0.83 3.47
CA GLY A 218 12.92 -0.67 2.54
C GLY A 218 14.29 -0.83 3.24
N PRO A 219 15.41 -0.61 2.54
CA PRO A 219 16.74 -0.84 3.08
C PRO A 219 17.12 0.20 4.13
N GLU A 220 16.51 1.38 4.12
CA GLU A 220 16.90 2.52 4.93
C GLU A 220 15.77 3.03 5.81
N VAL A 221 16.10 3.41 7.03
CA VAL A 221 15.21 4.15 7.94
C VAL A 221 15.55 5.64 7.79
N LEU A 222 14.57 6.40 7.30
CA LEU A 222 14.70 7.82 7.00
C LEU A 222 13.69 8.62 7.83
N THR A 223 14.09 9.81 8.26
CA THR A 223 13.13 10.79 8.81
C THR A 223 12.27 11.38 7.69
N MET A 224 11.10 11.89 8.04
CA MET A 224 10.24 12.58 7.07
C MET A 224 10.99 13.76 6.41
N ARG A 225 11.90 14.42 7.14
CA ARG A 225 12.75 15.50 6.60
C ARG A 225 13.67 14.98 5.49
N GLU A 226 14.42 13.91 5.75
CA GLU A 226 15.34 13.30 4.77
C GLU A 226 14.57 12.84 3.52
N ILE A 227 13.40 12.23 3.70
CA ILE A 227 12.55 11.86 2.56
C ILE A 227 12.17 13.08 1.73
N MET A 228 11.79 14.20 2.37
CA MET A 228 11.47 15.44 1.67
C MET A 228 12.67 16.02 0.94
N GLU A 229 13.85 15.96 1.53
CA GLU A 229 15.12 16.41 0.92
C GLU A 229 15.46 15.55 -0.31
N ILE A 230 15.31 14.23 -0.23
CA ILE A 230 15.49 13.30 -1.38
C ILE A 230 14.49 13.65 -2.51
N ILE A 231 13.21 13.86 -2.18
CA ILE A 231 12.21 14.26 -3.18
C ILE A 231 12.60 15.58 -3.84
N LEU A 232 12.95 16.60 -3.06
CA LEU A 232 13.32 17.92 -3.58
C LEU A 232 14.58 17.87 -4.45
N ALA A 233 15.59 17.11 -4.05
CA ALA A 233 16.79 16.87 -4.85
C ALA A 233 16.44 16.18 -6.19
N THR A 234 15.61 15.12 -6.14
CA THR A 234 15.17 14.36 -7.33
C THR A 234 14.42 15.22 -8.33
N ILE A 235 13.55 16.13 -7.85
CA ILE A 235 12.78 17.04 -8.73
C ILE A 235 13.50 18.36 -9.04
N GLU A 236 14.74 18.52 -8.58
CA GLU A 236 15.59 19.71 -8.82
C GLU A 236 14.90 21.02 -8.39
N ARG A 237 14.25 21.02 -7.22
CA ARG A 237 13.55 22.18 -6.68
C ARG A 237 14.04 22.53 -5.27
N LYS A 238 14.41 23.79 -5.08
CA LYS A 238 14.73 24.32 -3.75
C LYS A 238 13.45 24.85 -3.11
N ARG A 239 13.06 24.29 -1.96
CA ARG A 239 11.88 24.71 -1.17
C ARG A 239 12.25 24.78 0.30
N MET A 240 11.66 25.75 1.01
CA MET A 240 11.85 25.85 2.45
C MET A 240 11.05 24.76 3.15
N LEU A 241 11.71 24.01 4.02
CA LEU A 241 11.07 23.01 4.89
C LEU A 241 10.77 23.70 6.23
N VAL A 242 9.49 23.94 6.52
CA VAL A 242 9.04 24.68 7.69
C VAL A 242 8.46 23.75 8.73
N SER A 243 9.03 23.77 9.95
CA SER A 243 8.52 22.95 11.05
C SER A 243 7.13 23.40 11.47
N LEU A 244 6.20 22.43 11.54
CA LEU A 244 4.83 22.64 11.98
C LEU A 244 4.55 21.78 13.21
N PRO A 245 4.34 22.36 14.40
CA PRO A 245 4.01 21.62 15.61
C PRO A 245 2.73 20.78 15.44
N PHE A 246 2.68 19.60 16.06
CA PHE A 246 1.54 18.67 15.95
C PHE A 246 0.20 19.29 16.31
N GLY A 247 0.16 20.20 17.33
CA GLY A 247 -1.07 20.90 17.73
C GLY A 247 -1.64 21.74 16.60
N LEU A 248 -0.79 22.55 15.96
CA LEU A 248 -1.20 23.39 14.80
C LEU A 248 -1.55 22.52 13.59
N ALA A 249 -0.79 21.45 13.34
CA ALA A 249 -1.09 20.51 12.27
C ALA A 249 -2.46 19.84 12.44
N LYS A 250 -2.82 19.45 13.68
CA LYS A 250 -4.16 18.91 13.99
C LYS A 250 -5.27 19.93 13.72
N LEU A 251 -5.07 21.18 14.13
CA LEU A 251 -6.05 22.26 13.89
C LEU A 251 -6.21 22.52 12.38
N GLN A 252 -5.11 22.61 11.63
CA GLN A 252 -5.18 22.74 10.16
C GLN A 252 -5.86 21.54 9.50
N ALA A 253 -5.61 20.32 9.97
CA ALA A 253 -6.19 19.10 9.43
C ALA A 253 -7.73 19.07 9.56
N LEU A 254 -8.33 19.73 10.59
CA LEU A 254 -9.78 19.87 10.70
C LEU A 254 -10.40 20.60 9.51
N VAL A 255 -9.67 21.51 8.89
CA VAL A 255 -10.09 22.24 7.70
C VAL A 255 -9.65 21.53 6.42
N LEU A 256 -8.37 21.14 6.35
CA LEU A 256 -7.76 20.55 5.16
C LEU A 256 -8.29 19.15 4.81
N GLN A 257 -8.99 18.46 5.73
CA GLN A 257 -9.64 17.18 5.41
C GLN A 257 -10.70 17.30 4.30
N PHE A 258 -11.24 18.48 4.07
CA PHE A 258 -12.20 18.78 3.00
C PHE A 258 -11.53 19.31 1.72
N ALA A 259 -10.23 19.56 1.74
CA ALA A 259 -9.50 20.08 0.58
C ALA A 259 -9.35 19.01 -0.50
N PRO A 260 -9.39 19.38 -1.79
CA PRO A 260 -9.16 18.46 -2.89
C PRO A 260 -7.67 18.18 -3.12
N GLY A 261 -7.39 17.02 -3.73
CA GLY A 261 -6.07 16.66 -4.24
C GLY A 261 -4.96 16.62 -3.18
N PRO A 262 -3.76 17.13 -3.51
CA PRO A 262 -2.59 16.99 -2.65
C PRO A 262 -2.64 17.81 -1.35
N LEU A 263 -3.55 18.76 -1.23
CA LEU A 263 -3.73 19.59 -0.03
C LEU A 263 -4.48 18.86 1.09
N LYS A 264 -5.20 17.77 0.79
CA LYS A 264 -6.01 17.03 1.77
C LYS A 264 -5.12 16.48 2.89
N LEU A 265 -5.38 16.89 4.13
CA LEU A 265 -4.73 16.40 5.35
C LEU A 265 -5.82 16.08 6.38
N THR A 266 -5.79 14.88 6.96
CA THR A 266 -6.77 14.49 7.99
C THR A 266 -6.14 14.48 9.37
N PRO A 267 -6.92 14.71 10.46
CA PRO A 267 -6.43 14.57 11.83
C PRO A 267 -5.84 13.18 12.12
N ASP A 268 -6.40 12.14 11.51
CA ASP A 268 -5.93 10.76 11.64
C ASP A 268 -4.52 10.58 11.04
N GLN A 269 -4.26 11.19 9.88
CA GLN A 269 -2.93 11.20 9.28
C GLN A 269 -1.90 11.94 10.15
N VAL A 270 -2.30 13.04 10.80
CA VAL A 270 -1.42 13.74 11.75
C VAL A 270 -1.13 12.87 12.99
N ALA A 271 -2.11 12.09 13.45
CA ALA A 271 -1.93 11.17 14.56
C ALA A 271 -0.96 10.03 14.20
N LEU A 272 -1.00 9.50 12.98
CA LEU A 272 -0.06 8.48 12.50
C LEU A 272 1.39 8.98 12.50
N LEU A 273 1.62 10.25 12.20
CA LEU A 273 2.96 10.84 12.20
C LEU A 273 3.56 11.05 13.61
N GLN A 274 2.81 10.79 14.68
CA GLN A 274 3.34 10.83 16.05
C GLN A 274 4.11 9.57 16.44
N SER A 275 4.04 8.52 15.64
CA SER A 275 4.74 7.26 15.88
C SER A 275 5.59 6.90 14.66
N ASP A 276 6.73 6.29 14.92
CA ASP A 276 7.59 5.78 13.87
C ASP A 276 6.91 4.66 13.09
N ASN A 277 7.20 4.58 11.81
CA ASN A 277 6.67 3.56 10.91
C ASN A 277 7.84 2.75 10.31
N VAL A 278 8.48 1.96 11.15
CA VAL A 278 9.69 1.19 10.87
C VAL A 278 9.49 -0.28 11.24
N VAL A 279 10.23 -1.16 10.60
CA VAL A 279 10.22 -2.61 10.92
C VAL A 279 10.72 -2.81 12.34
N SER A 280 9.95 -3.56 13.13
CA SER A 280 10.27 -3.84 14.53
C SER A 280 11.46 -4.79 14.66
N ASP A 281 12.20 -4.65 15.75
CA ASP A 281 13.33 -5.55 16.04
C ASP A 281 12.84 -7.00 16.27
N THR A 282 11.63 -7.18 16.76
CA THR A 282 10.99 -8.49 16.88
C THR A 282 10.79 -9.15 15.51
N ALA A 283 10.30 -8.42 14.51
CA ALA A 283 10.13 -8.93 13.15
C ALA A 283 11.47 -9.25 12.50
N LYS A 284 12.50 -8.42 12.70
CA LYS A 284 13.87 -8.65 12.22
C LYS A 284 14.46 -9.93 12.83
N ALA A 285 14.39 -10.07 14.15
CA ALA A 285 14.91 -11.26 14.86
C ALA A 285 14.23 -12.56 14.44
N ALA A 286 12.92 -12.49 14.11
CA ALA A 286 12.14 -13.64 13.64
C ALA A 286 12.31 -13.94 12.13
N GLY A 287 13.03 -13.10 11.38
CA GLY A 287 13.14 -13.19 9.92
C GLY A 287 11.81 -12.95 9.19
N LEU A 288 10.90 -12.18 9.79
CA LEU A 288 9.58 -11.84 9.24
C LEU A 288 9.64 -10.48 8.53
N THR A 289 10.55 -10.35 7.58
CA THR A 289 10.88 -9.14 6.83
C THR A 289 11.06 -9.45 5.34
N LEU A 290 11.27 -8.43 4.49
CA LEU A 290 11.65 -8.65 3.08
C LEU A 290 12.93 -9.47 2.96
N GLU A 291 13.94 -9.13 3.76
CA GLU A 291 15.22 -9.86 3.79
C GLU A 291 15.01 -11.33 4.18
N GLY A 292 14.17 -11.59 5.18
CA GLY A 292 13.81 -12.94 5.58
C GLY A 292 13.06 -13.76 4.52
N LEU A 293 12.44 -13.08 3.54
CA LEU A 293 11.87 -13.69 2.33
C LEU A 293 12.89 -13.80 1.18
N GLY A 294 14.14 -13.36 1.37
CA GLY A 294 15.15 -13.33 0.32
C GLY A 294 14.93 -12.25 -0.74
N ILE A 295 14.15 -11.22 -0.41
CA ILE A 295 13.87 -10.09 -1.31
C ILE A 295 14.84 -8.95 -0.97
N ALA A 296 15.72 -8.60 -1.91
CA ALA A 296 16.58 -7.43 -1.82
C ALA A 296 15.71 -6.17 -2.04
N ALA A 297 15.60 -5.32 -1.02
CA ALA A 297 14.75 -4.15 -1.09
C ALA A 297 15.42 -3.00 -1.86
N ASP A 298 14.66 -2.36 -2.74
CA ASP A 298 15.08 -1.19 -3.50
C ASP A 298 14.98 0.10 -2.66
N SER A 299 16.00 0.98 -2.76
CA SER A 299 16.00 2.26 -2.04
C SER A 299 15.16 3.34 -2.71
N LEU A 300 14.71 4.31 -1.91
CA LEU A 300 13.97 5.46 -2.43
C LEU A 300 14.82 6.28 -3.42
N GLU A 301 16.11 6.46 -3.12
CA GLU A 301 17.04 7.21 -3.97
C GLU A 301 17.24 6.57 -5.35
N ALA A 302 17.26 5.23 -5.41
CA ALA A 302 17.45 4.50 -6.67
C ALA A 302 16.20 4.54 -7.57
N ILE A 303 15.02 4.49 -6.99
CA ILE A 303 13.75 4.36 -7.74
C ILE A 303 13.08 5.71 -8.01
N ALA A 304 13.12 6.67 -7.07
CA ALA A 304 12.40 7.94 -7.22
C ALA A 304 12.76 8.71 -8.50
N PRO A 305 14.02 8.78 -8.96
CA PRO A 305 14.36 9.45 -10.21
C PRO A 305 13.65 8.89 -11.46
N GLN A 306 13.25 7.61 -11.45
CA GLN A 306 12.62 6.96 -12.60
C GLN A 306 11.21 7.50 -12.88
N TYR A 307 10.54 8.16 -11.92
CA TYR A 307 9.18 8.63 -12.10
C TYR A 307 8.93 10.06 -11.58
N LEU A 308 9.74 10.61 -10.65
CA LEU A 308 9.58 11.97 -10.14
C LEU A 308 10.15 13.05 -11.09
N TRP A 309 10.93 12.66 -12.11
CA TRP A 309 11.44 13.61 -13.12
C TRP A 309 10.35 14.49 -13.73
N ARG A 310 9.12 13.99 -13.86
CA ARG A 310 7.96 14.75 -14.38
C ARG A 310 7.59 15.97 -13.55
N PHE A 311 8.11 16.10 -12.34
CA PHE A 311 7.91 17.26 -11.46
C PHE A 311 9.03 18.28 -11.53
N ARG A 312 10.10 18.03 -12.29
CA ARG A 312 11.18 18.98 -12.55
C ARG A 312 10.66 20.22 -13.26
N ALA A 313 11.42 21.32 -13.19
CA ALA A 313 11.12 22.55 -13.93
C ALA A 313 11.41 22.38 -15.43
N ALA A 314 12.48 21.64 -15.75
CA ALA A 314 12.89 21.31 -17.10
C ALA A 314 12.56 19.84 -17.43
N GLY A 315 12.33 19.54 -18.70
CA GLY A 315 12.02 18.18 -19.15
C GLY A 315 13.19 17.20 -18.97
N GLN A 316 12.90 15.91 -19.06
CA GLN A 316 13.86 14.82 -18.85
C GLN A 316 15.16 14.95 -19.68
N PHE A 317 15.08 15.56 -20.85
CA PHE A 317 16.20 15.68 -21.82
C PHE A 317 16.86 17.07 -21.83
N GLN A 318 16.35 18.03 -21.07
CA GLN A 318 17.03 19.33 -20.93
C GLN A 318 18.15 19.16 -19.90
N ARG A 319 19.38 19.06 -20.37
CA ARG A 319 20.55 19.32 -19.53
C ARG A 319 20.50 20.80 -19.14
N ASN A 320 20.54 21.10 -17.85
CA ASN A 320 20.78 22.46 -17.39
C ASN A 320 22.11 22.88 -18.05
N GLY A 321 22.00 23.87 -18.96
CA GLY A 321 23.18 24.45 -19.57
C GLY A 321 24.11 24.94 -18.48
N ALA A 322 25.37 24.65 -18.62
CA ALA A 322 26.45 25.11 -17.77
C ALA A 322 26.45 26.63 -17.67
#